data_f6a6c87e597ecb95aacf397e01cb36b7
#
_entry.id   f6a6c87e597ecb95aacf397e01cb36b7
#
_cell.length_a   1.000
_cell.length_b   1.000
_cell.length_c   1.000
_cell.angle_alpha   90.00
_cell.angle_beta   90.00
_cell.angle_gamma   90.00
#
_symmetry.space_group_name_H-M   'P 1'
#
loop_
_entity.id
_entity.type
_entity.pdbx_description
1 polymer ?
#
loop_
_entity_poly.entity_id
_entity_poly.type
_entity_poly.pdbx_seq_one_letter_code
_entity_poly.pdbx_strand_id
1 'polypeptide(L)'
;VKQLLLAFLQTALLLGAPLAATAQQSLVSDPEIYEKDHFRSQCKVVEFGDGFIRRLDINNDGIIDAISDHGAYTCDSERGPACNEDGCPHNFYVQVKEGGYLLIATAQVYGYDFVKRFGNMVFVFRMHPRFCERTDSAPCEMTVRVRGTKFVTISKK
;
A
#
# COMPACT_ATOMS: atom_id res chain seq x y z
N VAL A 1 -23.57 -71.52 -24.14
CA VAL A 1 -23.13 -70.18 -24.67
C VAL A 1 -23.54 -69.14 -23.67
N LYS A 2 -22.60 -68.56 -22.86
CA LYS A 2 -22.83 -67.44 -21.95
C LYS A 2 -21.89 -66.31 -22.36
N GLN A 3 -22.47 -65.26 -22.91
CA GLN A 3 -21.72 -64.00 -23.18
C GLN A 3 -21.56 -63.26 -21.87
N LEU A 4 -20.29 -63.00 -21.49
CA LEU A 4 -19.95 -62.05 -20.44
C LEU A 4 -19.81 -60.63 -21.07
N LEU A 5 -20.67 -59.74 -20.70
CA LEU A 5 -20.56 -58.33 -20.97
C LEU A 5 -19.62 -57.70 -19.93
N LEU A 6 -18.42 -57.25 -20.36
CA LEU A 6 -17.51 -56.44 -19.59
C LEU A 6 -17.91 -54.96 -19.77
N ALA A 7 -18.49 -54.37 -18.75
CA ALA A 7 -18.72 -52.93 -18.67
C ALA A 7 -17.43 -52.22 -18.25
N PHE A 8 -16.83 -51.48 -19.15
CA PHE A 8 -15.71 -50.56 -18.86
C PHE A 8 -16.25 -49.28 -18.17
N LEU A 9 -15.98 -49.15 -16.89
CA LEU A 9 -16.24 -47.91 -16.13
C LEU A 9 -15.09 -46.95 -16.40
N GLN A 10 -15.28 -45.98 -17.29
CA GLN A 10 -14.36 -44.87 -17.49
C GLN A 10 -14.58 -43.81 -16.40
N THR A 11 -13.75 -43.80 -15.38
CA THR A 11 -13.65 -42.74 -14.40
C THR A 11 -12.91 -41.52 -15.03
N ALA A 12 -13.65 -40.52 -15.44
CA ALA A 12 -13.10 -39.22 -15.86
C ALA A 12 -12.57 -38.47 -14.64
N LEU A 13 -11.24 -38.43 -14.51
CA LEU A 13 -10.54 -37.63 -13.51
C LEU A 13 -10.61 -36.13 -13.95
N LEU A 14 -11.54 -35.38 -13.38
CA LEU A 14 -11.59 -33.93 -13.52
C LEU A 14 -10.46 -33.32 -12.70
N LEU A 15 -9.34 -33.03 -13.35
CA LEU A 15 -8.27 -32.18 -12.83
C LEU A 15 -8.79 -30.76 -12.71
N GLY A 16 -9.30 -30.40 -11.53
CA GLY A 16 -9.62 -29.02 -11.18
C GLY A 16 -8.33 -28.21 -11.11
N ALA A 17 -8.03 -27.40 -12.13
CA ALA A 17 -7.00 -26.41 -12.04
C ALA A 17 -7.37 -25.37 -10.96
N PRO A 18 -6.46 -25.02 -10.03
CA PRO A 18 -6.74 -23.95 -9.09
C PRO A 18 -6.87 -22.64 -9.88
N LEU A 19 -8.06 -22.02 -9.85
CA LEU A 19 -8.26 -20.66 -10.29
C LEU A 19 -7.45 -19.77 -9.34
N ALA A 20 -6.27 -19.30 -9.80
CA ALA A 20 -5.54 -18.25 -9.13
C ALA A 20 -6.44 -16.99 -9.15
N ALA A 21 -7.10 -16.71 -8.02
CA ALA A 21 -7.80 -15.45 -7.82
C ALA A 21 -6.74 -14.35 -7.81
N THR A 22 -6.55 -13.67 -8.94
CA THR A 22 -5.83 -12.40 -8.98
C THR A 22 -6.66 -11.42 -8.17
N ALA A 23 -6.14 -11.02 -6.99
CA ALA A 23 -6.73 -9.93 -6.22
C ALA A 23 -6.75 -8.70 -7.12
N GLN A 24 -7.93 -8.36 -7.61
CA GLN A 24 -8.12 -7.17 -8.43
C GLN A 24 -7.99 -5.97 -7.49
N GLN A 25 -6.89 -5.23 -7.59
CA GLN A 25 -6.70 -4.01 -6.82
C GLN A 25 -7.81 -3.03 -7.22
N SER A 26 -8.71 -2.71 -6.27
CA SER A 26 -9.79 -1.78 -6.51
C SER A 26 -9.25 -0.36 -6.62
N LEU A 27 -9.69 0.38 -7.65
CA LEU A 27 -9.42 1.79 -7.78
C LEU A 27 -10.33 2.57 -6.83
N VAL A 28 -9.78 3.60 -6.17
CA VAL A 28 -10.57 4.59 -5.44
C VAL A 28 -10.72 5.85 -6.28
N SER A 29 -11.87 6.51 -6.21
CA SER A 29 -12.13 7.70 -7.01
C SER A 29 -11.29 8.90 -6.54
N ASP A 30 -11.19 9.08 -5.22
CA ASP A 30 -10.36 10.09 -4.55
C ASP A 30 -9.85 9.54 -3.22
N PRO A 31 -8.52 9.47 -2.98
CA PRO A 31 -7.94 8.96 -1.75
C PRO A 31 -8.35 9.74 -0.50
N GLU A 32 -8.50 11.07 -0.59
CA GLU A 32 -8.88 11.89 0.56
C GLU A 32 -10.29 11.59 1.03
N ILE A 33 -11.23 11.48 0.09
CA ILE A 33 -12.63 11.13 0.39
C ILE A 33 -12.67 9.71 0.96
N TYR A 34 -12.00 8.77 0.30
CA TYR A 34 -11.96 7.37 0.70
C TYR A 34 -11.43 7.18 2.13
N GLU A 35 -10.27 7.77 2.43
CA GLU A 35 -9.62 7.68 3.74
C GLU A 35 -10.45 8.38 4.83
N LYS A 36 -10.95 9.59 4.55
CA LYS A 36 -11.78 10.33 5.50
C LYS A 36 -13.09 9.60 5.83
N ASP A 37 -13.75 9.02 4.85
CA ASP A 37 -14.98 8.27 5.06
C ASP A 37 -14.71 6.97 5.82
N HIS A 38 -13.59 6.31 5.56
CA HIS A 38 -13.15 5.14 6.31
C HIS A 38 -13.03 5.48 7.81
N PHE A 39 -12.28 6.51 8.17
CA PHE A 39 -12.10 6.89 9.59
C PHE A 39 -13.36 7.45 10.24
N ARG A 40 -14.20 8.19 9.49
CA ARG A 40 -15.51 8.64 9.98
C ARG A 40 -16.45 7.47 10.33
N SER A 41 -16.29 6.35 9.66
CA SER A 41 -17.07 5.14 9.98
C SER A 41 -16.60 4.41 11.24
N GLN A 42 -15.38 4.67 11.68
CA GLN A 42 -14.75 4.00 12.83
C GLN A 42 -14.74 4.83 14.11
N CYS A 43 -14.65 6.15 13.98
CA CYS A 43 -14.56 7.08 15.10
C CYS A 43 -15.92 7.75 15.36
N LYS A 44 -16.25 8.01 16.62
CA LYS A 44 -17.40 8.84 16.97
C LYS A 44 -17.15 10.31 16.61
N VAL A 45 -15.93 10.76 16.88
CA VAL A 45 -15.43 12.09 16.52
C VAL A 45 -14.09 11.94 15.82
N VAL A 46 -13.95 12.51 14.62
CA VAL A 46 -12.69 12.49 13.87
C VAL A 46 -12.33 13.88 13.41
N GLU A 47 -11.05 14.25 13.59
CA GLU A 47 -10.47 15.51 13.12
C GLU A 47 -9.26 15.21 12.25
N PHE A 48 -9.17 15.85 11.09
CA PHE A 48 -8.06 15.67 10.13
C PHE A 48 -7.19 16.93 10.13
N GLY A 49 -5.89 16.74 10.37
CA GLY A 49 -4.90 17.80 10.27
C GLY A 49 -4.51 18.12 8.82
N ASP A 50 -3.87 19.27 8.61
CA ASP A 50 -3.47 19.77 7.29
C ASP A 50 -2.53 18.83 6.52
N GLY A 51 -1.76 18.00 7.26
CA GLY A 51 -0.85 17.01 6.67
C GLY A 51 -1.49 15.66 6.34
N PHE A 52 -2.79 15.47 6.59
CA PHE A 52 -3.46 14.17 6.42
C PHE A 52 -3.40 13.66 4.97
N ILE A 53 -3.57 14.55 3.99
CA ILE A 53 -3.37 14.23 2.56
C ILE A 53 -2.35 15.19 1.96
N ARG A 54 -1.38 14.61 1.23
CA ARG A 54 -0.45 15.35 0.38
C ARG A 54 -0.66 14.94 -1.06
N ARG A 55 -0.64 15.95 -1.95
CA ARG A 55 -0.83 15.76 -3.39
C ARG A 55 0.45 16.15 -4.11
N LEU A 56 1.08 15.23 -4.82
CA LEU A 56 2.30 15.42 -5.58
C LEU A 56 2.49 14.26 -6.57
N ASP A 57 3.24 14.49 -7.63
CA ASP A 57 3.63 13.45 -8.60
C ASP A 57 4.77 12.61 -8.01
N ILE A 58 4.46 11.40 -7.52
CA ILE A 58 5.43 10.53 -6.84
C ILE A 58 6.19 9.60 -7.78
N ASN A 59 5.68 9.36 -8.98
CA ASN A 59 6.28 8.46 -9.97
C ASN A 59 6.88 9.19 -11.17
N ASN A 60 6.75 10.54 -11.22
CA ASN A 60 7.25 11.43 -12.25
C ASN A 60 6.63 11.14 -13.64
N ASP A 61 5.32 10.90 -13.67
CA ASP A 61 4.56 10.73 -14.90
C ASP A 61 3.77 11.98 -15.33
N GLY A 62 3.84 13.05 -14.52
CA GLY A 62 3.14 14.32 -14.74
C GLY A 62 1.70 14.33 -14.23
N ILE A 63 1.24 13.28 -13.59
CA ILE A 63 -0.10 13.17 -12.99
C ILE A 63 0.04 13.30 -11.46
N ILE A 64 -0.89 13.98 -10.82
CA ILE A 64 -0.83 14.21 -9.37
C ILE A 64 -1.37 13.00 -8.62
N ASP A 65 -0.51 12.42 -7.83
CA ASP A 65 -0.76 11.30 -6.92
C ASP A 65 -1.17 11.79 -5.52
N ALA A 66 -1.36 10.87 -4.58
CA ALA A 66 -1.70 11.20 -3.20
C ALA A 66 -0.97 10.33 -2.18
N ILE A 67 -0.68 10.93 -1.03
CA ILE A 67 -0.17 10.22 0.16
C ILE A 67 -1.06 10.59 1.33
N SER A 68 -1.58 9.60 2.07
CA SER A 68 -2.25 9.84 3.35
C SER A 68 -1.30 9.53 4.51
N ASP A 69 -1.33 10.37 5.55
CA ASP A 69 -0.58 10.22 6.79
C ASP A 69 -1.56 9.90 7.93
N HIS A 70 -1.54 8.67 8.41
CA HIS A 70 -2.41 8.25 9.50
C HIS A 70 -1.95 8.76 10.88
N GLY A 71 -0.82 9.42 10.97
CA GLY A 71 -0.41 10.20 12.15
C GLY A 71 -1.05 11.59 12.24
N ALA A 72 -1.67 12.07 11.15
CA ALA A 72 -2.21 13.40 11.04
C ALA A 72 -3.73 13.48 11.22
N TYR A 73 -4.36 12.49 11.87
CA TYR A 73 -5.75 12.58 12.30
C TYR A 73 -5.92 12.21 13.76
N THR A 74 -7.03 12.65 14.36
CA THR A 74 -7.44 12.33 15.73
C THR A 74 -8.77 11.59 15.69
N CYS A 75 -8.86 10.47 16.40
CA CYS A 75 -10.04 9.63 16.55
C CYS A 75 -10.43 9.57 18.01
N ASP A 76 -11.60 10.06 18.36
CA ASP A 76 -12.11 10.05 19.76
C ASP A 76 -11.08 10.58 20.79
N SER A 77 -10.40 11.69 20.42
CA SER A 77 -9.33 12.37 21.18
C SER A 77 -7.95 11.68 21.17
N GLU A 78 -7.80 10.53 20.54
CA GLU A 78 -6.52 9.88 20.31
C GLU A 78 -5.91 10.31 18.98
N ARG A 79 -4.70 10.87 19.01
CA ARG A 79 -3.98 11.27 17.80
C ARG A 79 -3.25 10.07 17.21
N GLY A 80 -3.43 9.83 15.90
CA GLY A 80 -2.76 8.77 15.16
C GLY A 80 -2.96 7.40 15.78
N PRO A 81 -4.20 6.91 16.00
CA PRO A 81 -4.45 5.66 16.73
C PRO A 81 -3.83 4.42 16.07
N ALA A 82 -3.49 4.49 14.79
CA ALA A 82 -2.77 3.43 14.08
C ALA A 82 -1.23 3.54 14.19
N CYS A 83 -0.72 4.60 14.83
CA CYS A 83 0.72 4.76 15.08
C CYS A 83 1.16 3.87 16.25
N ASN A 84 2.38 3.36 16.16
CA ASN A 84 2.99 2.53 17.21
C ASN A 84 4.51 2.75 17.25
N GLU A 85 5.24 1.85 17.91
CA GLU A 85 6.71 1.91 18.00
C GLU A 85 7.44 1.90 16.66
N ASP A 86 6.80 1.44 15.59
CA ASP A 86 7.35 1.43 14.23
C ASP A 86 7.07 2.73 13.45
N GLY A 87 6.35 3.66 14.04
CA GLY A 87 5.90 4.91 13.41
C GLY A 87 4.42 4.91 13.03
N CYS A 88 4.06 5.73 12.06
CA CYS A 88 2.70 5.86 11.57
C CYS A 88 2.55 5.28 10.17
N PRO A 89 1.40 4.64 9.85
CA PRO A 89 1.12 4.19 8.50
C PRO A 89 0.94 5.37 7.54
N HIS A 90 1.50 5.23 6.34
CA HIS A 90 1.26 6.13 5.22
C HIS A 90 0.81 5.30 4.03
N ASN A 91 -0.30 5.68 3.42
CA ASN A 91 -0.79 5.06 2.20
C ASN A 91 -0.35 5.87 0.99
N PHE A 92 0.20 5.19 -0.01
CA PHE A 92 0.69 5.80 -1.26
C PHE A 92 -0.23 5.40 -2.40
N TYR A 93 -0.82 6.40 -3.04
CA TYR A 93 -1.76 6.24 -4.13
C TYR A 93 -1.20 6.84 -5.41
N VAL A 94 -1.24 6.08 -6.49
CA VAL A 94 -0.89 6.55 -7.85
C VAL A 94 -2.18 6.74 -8.64
N GLN A 95 -2.33 7.91 -9.23
CA GLN A 95 -3.43 8.19 -10.15
C GLN A 95 -3.18 7.49 -11.48
N VAL A 96 -4.14 6.71 -11.95
CA VAL A 96 -4.05 6.04 -13.25
C VAL A 96 -4.67 6.88 -14.36
N LYS A 97 -4.17 6.72 -15.59
CA LYS A 97 -4.58 7.54 -16.74
C LYS A 97 -6.08 7.43 -17.06
N GLU A 98 -6.66 6.28 -16.77
CA GLU A 98 -8.08 5.98 -16.99
C GLU A 98 -8.99 6.65 -15.95
N GLY A 99 -8.39 7.29 -14.96
CA GLY A 99 -9.07 7.91 -13.81
C GLY A 99 -9.10 6.99 -12.58
N GLY A 100 -9.16 7.65 -11.40
CA GLY A 100 -9.07 6.97 -10.11
C GLY A 100 -7.63 6.74 -9.65
N TYR A 101 -7.49 6.19 -8.45
CA TYR A 101 -6.22 6.01 -7.76
C TYR A 101 -6.05 4.57 -7.32
N LEU A 102 -4.84 4.06 -7.48
CA LEU A 102 -4.43 2.75 -7.05
C LEU A 102 -3.59 2.88 -5.78
N LEU A 103 -3.98 2.22 -4.69
CA LEU A 103 -3.12 2.06 -3.51
C LEU A 103 -1.96 1.12 -3.87
N ILE A 104 -0.75 1.66 -3.94
CA ILE A 104 0.44 0.91 -4.35
C ILE A 104 1.26 0.39 -3.19
N ALA A 105 1.18 1.04 -2.02
CA ALA A 105 1.86 0.62 -0.81
C ALA A 105 1.27 1.29 0.44
N THR A 106 1.43 0.60 1.56
CA THR A 106 1.35 1.16 2.91
C THR A 106 2.71 1.02 3.57
N ALA A 107 3.31 2.12 4.01
CA ALA A 107 4.58 2.11 4.72
C ALA A 107 4.41 2.62 6.15
N GLN A 108 4.94 1.85 7.12
CA GLN A 108 5.03 2.26 8.52
C GLN A 108 6.34 3.01 8.71
N VAL A 109 6.28 4.30 8.96
CA VAL A 109 7.49 5.15 9.01
C VAL A 109 7.41 6.18 10.13
N TYR A 110 8.57 6.59 10.63
CA TYR A 110 8.69 7.76 11.53
C TYR A 110 8.54 9.08 10.79
N GLY A 111 8.76 9.05 9.49
CA GLY A 111 8.66 10.18 8.58
C GLY A 111 9.42 9.90 7.29
N TYR A 112 9.30 10.81 6.34
CA TYR A 112 10.00 10.70 5.06
C TYR A 112 10.36 12.06 4.49
N ASP A 113 11.40 12.07 3.65
CA ASP A 113 11.71 13.15 2.74
C ASP A 113 11.45 12.70 1.31
N PHE A 114 10.93 13.60 0.47
CA PHE A 114 10.76 13.36 -0.97
C PHE A 114 11.69 14.32 -1.71
N VAL A 115 12.80 13.79 -2.22
CA VAL A 115 13.93 14.58 -2.69
C VAL A 115 14.43 14.09 -4.05
N LYS A 116 15.07 15.01 -4.79
CA LYS A 116 15.71 14.68 -6.06
C LYS A 116 17.11 14.10 -5.82
N ARG A 117 17.35 12.88 -6.31
CA ARG A 117 18.66 12.24 -6.30
C ARG A 117 18.94 11.65 -7.68
N PHE A 118 20.13 11.95 -8.24
CA PHE A 118 20.56 11.43 -9.56
C PHE A 118 19.51 11.62 -10.67
N GLY A 119 18.87 12.80 -10.70
CA GLY A 119 17.84 13.13 -11.70
C GLY A 119 16.44 12.55 -11.44
N ASN A 120 16.27 11.75 -10.39
CA ASN A 120 14.99 11.14 -10.04
C ASN A 120 14.48 11.63 -8.70
N MET A 121 13.14 11.68 -8.56
CA MET A 121 12.51 11.84 -7.26
C MET A 121 12.53 10.51 -6.52
N VAL A 122 12.92 10.55 -5.24
CA VAL A 122 12.99 9.39 -4.35
C VAL A 122 12.43 9.73 -2.97
N PHE A 123 11.88 8.73 -2.31
CA PHE A 123 11.58 8.80 -0.89
C PHE A 123 12.77 8.32 -0.07
N VAL A 124 13.07 9.03 1.00
CA VAL A 124 13.99 8.59 2.06
C VAL A 124 13.14 8.38 3.30
N PHE A 125 12.77 7.15 3.57
CA PHE A 125 11.99 6.75 4.74
C PHE A 125 12.89 6.60 5.95
N ARG A 126 12.50 7.20 7.07
CA ARG A 126 13.04 6.88 8.40
C ARG A 126 12.13 5.85 9.04
N MET A 127 12.67 4.68 9.36
CA MET A 127 11.90 3.50 9.75
C MET A 127 12.49 2.81 10.97
N HIS A 128 11.70 1.95 11.58
CA HIS A 128 12.20 1.00 12.56
C HIS A 128 13.27 0.09 11.92
N PRO A 129 14.40 -0.20 12.62
CA PRO A 129 15.53 -0.93 12.04
C PRO A 129 15.18 -2.32 11.49
N ARG A 130 14.14 -2.98 12.01
CA ARG A 130 13.68 -4.27 11.49
C ARG A 130 13.29 -4.24 10.00
N PHE A 131 12.83 -3.10 9.48
CA PHE A 131 12.48 -2.97 8.05
C PHE A 131 13.72 -2.84 7.15
N CYS A 132 14.86 -2.55 7.73
CA CYS A 132 16.14 -2.49 7.04
C CYS A 132 17.04 -3.72 7.31
N GLU A 133 16.45 -4.79 7.88
CA GLU A 133 17.18 -6.02 8.22
C GLU A 133 18.31 -5.80 9.23
N ARG A 134 18.12 -4.81 10.15
CA ARG A 134 19.09 -4.46 11.20
C ARG A 134 18.61 -4.97 12.55
N THR A 135 19.56 -5.32 13.42
CA THR A 135 19.32 -5.84 14.77
C THR A 135 19.56 -4.81 15.86
N ASP A 136 20.16 -3.65 15.52
CA ASP A 136 20.32 -2.54 16.48
C ASP A 136 19.01 -1.77 16.67
N SER A 137 19.00 -0.86 17.63
CA SER A 137 17.81 -0.06 17.99
C SER A 137 17.75 1.31 17.29
N ALA A 138 18.76 1.66 16.51
CA ALA A 138 18.81 2.96 15.83
C ALA A 138 17.88 2.96 14.60
N PRO A 139 17.06 4.00 14.38
CA PRO A 139 16.28 4.13 13.15
C PRO A 139 17.14 3.98 11.91
N CYS A 140 16.61 3.32 10.89
CA CYS A 140 17.30 3.16 9.62
C CYS A 140 16.67 4.06 8.54
N GLU A 141 17.42 4.25 7.46
CA GLU A 141 16.95 4.93 6.27
C GLU A 141 16.80 3.95 5.11
N MET A 142 15.61 3.93 4.52
CA MET A 142 15.35 3.20 3.28
C MET A 142 15.08 4.21 2.16
N THR A 143 15.89 4.17 1.12
CA THR A 143 15.65 4.98 -0.08
C THR A 143 14.90 4.14 -1.09
N VAL A 144 13.74 4.65 -1.54
CA VAL A 144 12.88 3.98 -2.52
C VAL A 144 12.47 4.94 -3.63
N ARG A 145 12.16 4.39 -4.79
CA ARG A 145 11.60 5.10 -5.93
C ARG A 145 10.30 4.45 -6.37
N VAL A 146 9.32 5.26 -6.75
CA VAL A 146 8.13 4.75 -7.42
C VAL A 146 8.40 4.66 -8.91
N ARG A 147 8.13 3.49 -9.49
CA ARG A 147 8.16 3.25 -10.96
C ARG A 147 6.81 2.71 -11.38
N GLY A 148 6.06 3.51 -12.16
CA GLY A 148 4.68 3.19 -12.48
C GLY A 148 3.86 3.02 -11.19
N THR A 149 3.45 1.81 -10.88
CA THR A 149 2.65 1.47 -9.69
C THR A 149 3.42 0.63 -8.65
N LYS A 150 4.76 0.70 -8.64
CA LYS A 150 5.59 -0.12 -7.74
C LYS A 150 6.66 0.69 -7.03
N PHE A 151 6.86 0.38 -5.75
CA PHE A 151 8.06 0.81 -5.03
C PHE A 151 9.25 -0.06 -5.41
N VAL A 152 10.39 0.60 -5.68
CA VAL A 152 11.68 -0.05 -5.94
C VAL A 152 12.66 0.44 -4.89
N THR A 153 13.15 -0.45 -4.05
CA THR A 153 14.17 -0.14 -3.05
C THR A 153 15.52 0.10 -3.75
N ILE A 154 16.14 1.23 -3.42
CA ILE A 154 17.45 1.64 -3.94
C ILE A 154 18.54 1.30 -2.92
N SER A 155 18.30 1.62 -1.66
CA SER A 155 19.26 1.36 -0.58
C SER A 155 18.58 1.26 0.78
N LYS A 156 19.23 0.53 1.70
CA LYS A 156 18.92 0.47 3.13
C LYS A 156 20.21 0.82 3.89
N LYS A 157 20.14 1.67 4.92
CA LYS A 157 21.27 2.12 5.73
C LYS A 157 20.98 2.07 7.22
#